data_1f70d53fc627addd6266bcd5f83940e6
#
_entry.id   1f70d53fc627addd6266bcd5f83940e6
#
_cell.length_a   1.000
_cell.length_b   1.000
_cell.length_c   1.000
_cell.angle_alpha   90.00
_cell.angle_beta   90.00
_cell.angle_gamma   90.00
#
_symmetry.space_group_name_H-M   'P 1'
#
loop_
_entity.id
_entity.type
_entity.pdbx_description
1 polymer ?
#
loop_
_entity_poly.entity_id
_entity_poly.type
_entity_poly.pdbx_seq_one_letter_code
_entity_poly.pdbx_strand_id
1 'polypeptide(L)'
;MKRVTYCTISSANYLSRTLALKESIERQRRGADVRILLCEHPRVVRELEEELKLEFYGPDEIGCPQWRQMGFYYDCMEFNTAVKPYFLRTLLAEGADSVIYFDPDIIVFGGLEELEASLETHDAILTPHLCEPMEDDGHTPALIDFNRVGQFNLGFCGFARNERTERSLRWWANRCERDCISDLSQGLFTDQAWANMLASFLDVKVLRSQAYNMAYWNLSQRTLTRGADGRWMTGDGPLVFFHFSGLPLGQVSLVSKHQTRVRAPEGTPVHQILSEYAQQLQRSPYAPLESFEYSFSRFTDGTPIPLPLRRRFREMSGPERSLVANPFAERAMLERMQELSSAPPPPGSPGNPLPLRYKAADFLNAQVKRQLPMLHTNAKHAASRVGAGLKRLMRS
;
A
#
# COMPACT_ATOMS: atom_id res chain seq x y z
N MET A 1 -13.27 -0.49 30.23
CA MET A 1 -12.55 0.19 29.13
C MET A 1 -12.94 -0.53 27.85
N LYS A 2 -13.10 0.20 26.75
CA LYS A 2 -13.29 -0.41 25.42
C LYS A 2 -12.05 -1.21 25.03
N ARG A 3 -12.24 -2.35 24.40
CA ARG A 3 -11.16 -3.20 23.90
C ARG A 3 -10.68 -2.65 22.55
N VAL A 4 -9.49 -2.02 22.54
CA VAL A 4 -8.82 -1.59 21.33
C VAL A 4 -7.80 -2.65 20.92
N THR A 5 -7.85 -3.12 19.69
CA THR A 5 -6.87 -4.04 19.12
C THR A 5 -6.04 -3.29 18.07
N TYR A 6 -4.73 -3.29 18.24
CA TYR A 6 -3.78 -2.80 17.25
C TYR A 6 -3.42 -3.93 16.31
N CYS A 7 -3.21 -3.63 15.04
CA CYS A 7 -2.87 -4.68 14.10
C CYS A 7 -1.95 -4.20 12.98
N THR A 8 -1.27 -5.17 12.39
CA THR A 8 -0.41 -4.97 11.22
C THR A 8 -0.46 -6.19 10.31
N ILE A 9 -0.09 -5.99 9.05
CA ILE A 9 -0.04 -7.04 8.03
C ILE A 9 1.36 -7.06 7.44
N SER A 10 1.93 -8.24 7.30
CA SER A 10 3.33 -8.40 6.90
C SER A 10 3.52 -9.66 6.06
N SER A 11 4.65 -9.75 5.38
CA SER A 11 5.27 -10.97 4.87
C SER A 11 6.52 -11.30 5.70
N ALA A 12 7.00 -12.52 5.62
CA ALA A 12 8.11 -13.00 6.46
C ALA A 12 9.38 -12.14 6.32
N ASN A 13 9.68 -11.66 5.12
CA ASN A 13 10.83 -10.78 4.87
C ASN A 13 10.71 -9.37 5.48
N TYR A 14 9.55 -9.03 6.06
CA TYR A 14 9.31 -7.75 6.76
C TYR A 14 9.21 -7.90 8.28
N LEU A 15 9.41 -9.12 8.84
CA LEU A 15 9.22 -9.39 10.26
C LEU A 15 10.12 -8.54 11.18
N SER A 16 11.32 -8.17 10.77
CA SER A 16 12.17 -7.25 11.54
C SER A 16 11.48 -5.89 11.77
N ARG A 17 10.80 -5.37 10.75
CA ARG A 17 10.02 -4.13 10.83
C ARG A 17 8.75 -4.29 11.63
N THR A 18 8.02 -5.36 11.37
CA THR A 18 6.78 -5.73 12.06
C THR A 18 6.97 -5.81 13.58
N LEU A 19 8.04 -6.44 14.02
CA LEU A 19 8.31 -6.61 15.44
C LEU A 19 8.85 -5.32 16.08
N ALA A 20 9.59 -4.50 15.34
CA ALA A 20 9.96 -3.16 15.79
C ALA A 20 8.72 -2.25 15.99
N LEU A 21 7.73 -2.33 15.08
CA LEU A 21 6.44 -1.67 15.26
C LEU A 21 5.73 -2.19 16.50
N LYS A 22 5.57 -3.52 16.66
CA LYS A 22 4.91 -4.13 17.82
C LYS A 22 5.53 -3.65 19.12
N GLU A 23 6.86 -3.73 19.25
CA GLU A 23 7.58 -3.24 20.43
C GLU A 23 7.35 -1.75 20.68
N SER A 24 7.26 -0.93 19.63
CA SER A 24 7.02 0.50 19.76
C SER A 24 5.61 0.79 20.28
N ILE A 25 4.60 0.07 19.81
CA ILE A 25 3.22 0.17 20.34
C ILE A 25 3.18 -0.24 21.82
N GLU A 26 3.74 -1.40 22.16
CA GLU A 26 3.75 -1.92 23.55
C GLU A 26 4.48 -1.00 24.52
N ARG A 27 5.49 -0.27 24.04
CA ARG A 27 6.24 0.74 24.81
C ARG A 27 5.41 1.96 25.14
N GLN A 28 4.57 2.42 24.19
CA GLN A 28 3.69 3.58 24.37
C GLN A 28 2.35 3.21 25.03
N ARG A 29 1.89 1.99 24.83
CA ARG A 29 0.61 1.50 25.35
C ARG A 29 0.83 0.17 26.06
N ARG A 30 1.12 0.22 27.36
CA ARG A 30 1.40 -0.98 28.16
C ARG A 30 0.21 -1.94 28.16
N GLY A 31 0.45 -3.19 27.78
CA GLY A 31 -0.59 -4.22 27.69
C GLY A 31 -1.47 -4.09 26.43
N ALA A 32 -0.98 -3.42 25.39
CA ALA A 32 -1.66 -3.35 24.08
C ALA A 32 -1.90 -4.75 23.51
N ASP A 33 -3.11 -4.98 22.99
CA ASP A 33 -3.44 -6.17 22.19
C ASP A 33 -2.98 -5.91 20.76
N VAL A 34 -1.82 -6.46 20.37
CA VAL A 34 -1.23 -6.28 19.05
C VAL A 34 -1.32 -7.57 18.25
N ARG A 35 -2.05 -7.56 17.13
CA ARG A 35 -2.29 -8.69 16.26
C ARG A 35 -1.55 -8.56 14.93
N ILE A 36 -0.94 -9.63 14.46
CA ILE A 36 -0.14 -9.66 13.24
C ILE A 36 -0.74 -10.68 12.27
N LEU A 37 -1.10 -10.23 11.06
CA LEU A 37 -1.41 -11.13 9.95
C LEU A 37 -0.13 -11.34 9.14
N LEU A 38 0.28 -12.60 8.99
CA LEU A 38 1.42 -12.97 8.18
C LEU A 38 0.92 -13.53 6.83
N CYS A 39 1.12 -12.76 5.77
CA CYS A 39 0.68 -13.10 4.40
C CYS A 39 1.63 -14.10 3.74
N GLU A 40 1.73 -15.28 4.31
CA GLU A 40 2.46 -16.42 3.79
C GLU A 40 1.54 -17.63 3.66
N HIS A 41 2.00 -18.68 2.97
CA HIS A 41 1.24 -19.93 2.93
C HIS A 41 1.02 -20.44 4.36
N PRO A 42 -0.19 -20.91 4.73
CA PRO A 42 -0.52 -21.30 6.11
C PRO A 42 0.46 -22.27 6.78
N ARG A 43 1.08 -23.14 6.00
CA ARG A 43 2.15 -24.02 6.50
C ARG A 43 3.37 -23.23 6.97
N VAL A 44 3.80 -22.23 6.19
CA VAL A 44 4.94 -21.35 6.51
C VAL A 44 4.63 -20.49 7.74
N VAL A 45 3.39 -20.02 7.86
CA VAL A 45 2.95 -19.28 9.06
C VAL A 45 3.17 -20.12 10.30
N ARG A 46 2.69 -21.37 10.31
CA ARG A 46 2.84 -22.29 11.45
C ARG A 46 4.30 -22.64 11.75
N GLU A 47 5.11 -22.88 10.72
CA GLU A 47 6.55 -23.13 10.88
C GLU A 47 7.26 -21.92 11.57
N LEU A 48 6.94 -20.70 11.16
CA LEU A 48 7.47 -19.48 11.77
C LEU A 48 6.94 -19.23 13.20
N GLU A 49 5.68 -19.55 13.50
CA GLU A 49 5.13 -19.51 14.86
C GLU A 49 5.91 -20.41 15.81
N GLU A 50 6.16 -21.66 15.38
CA GLU A 50 6.91 -22.64 16.17
C GLU A 50 8.37 -22.22 16.38
N GLU A 51 9.01 -21.70 15.34
CA GLU A 51 10.43 -21.28 15.40
C GLU A 51 10.60 -20.03 16.26
N LEU A 52 9.77 -19.00 16.02
CA LEU A 52 9.92 -17.69 16.64
C LEU A 52 9.21 -17.57 18.00
N LYS A 53 8.37 -18.54 18.37
CA LYS A 53 7.49 -18.49 19.55
C LYS A 53 6.60 -17.24 19.59
N LEU A 54 6.06 -16.89 18.44
CA LEU A 54 5.14 -15.79 18.22
C LEU A 54 3.81 -16.32 17.70
N GLU A 55 2.74 -15.56 17.91
CA GLU A 55 1.42 -15.86 17.36
C GLU A 55 1.14 -14.96 16.16
N PHE A 56 0.67 -15.56 15.06
CA PHE A 56 0.26 -14.89 13.85
C PHE A 56 -1.14 -15.32 13.43
N TYR A 57 -1.82 -14.50 12.67
CA TYR A 57 -2.92 -14.95 11.83
C TYR A 57 -2.37 -15.38 10.47
N GLY A 58 -2.89 -16.47 9.93
CA GLY A 58 -2.69 -16.85 8.53
C GLY A 58 -3.77 -16.28 7.62
N PRO A 59 -3.57 -16.27 6.29
CA PRO A 59 -4.59 -15.82 5.34
C PRO A 59 -5.86 -16.68 5.34
N ASP A 60 -5.79 -17.92 5.83
CA ASP A 60 -6.90 -18.86 5.98
C ASP A 60 -7.78 -18.58 7.21
N GLU A 61 -7.35 -17.68 8.12
CA GLU A 61 -8.01 -17.42 9.41
C GLU A 61 -8.79 -16.10 9.42
N ILE A 62 -8.68 -15.26 8.38
CA ILE A 62 -9.23 -13.90 8.35
C ILE A 62 -10.59 -13.79 7.65
N GLY A 63 -11.33 -14.87 7.50
CA GLY A 63 -12.64 -14.84 6.86
C GLY A 63 -12.62 -14.42 5.39
N CYS A 64 -11.51 -14.64 4.68
CA CYS A 64 -11.33 -14.39 3.26
C CYS A 64 -11.47 -15.69 2.45
N PRO A 65 -12.63 -16.01 1.84
CA PRO A 65 -12.83 -17.28 1.15
C PRO A 65 -11.90 -17.46 -0.06
N GLN A 66 -11.48 -16.37 -0.67
CA GLN A 66 -10.68 -16.34 -1.89
C GLN A 66 -9.17 -16.14 -1.63
N TRP A 67 -8.70 -16.25 -0.39
CA TRP A 67 -7.30 -15.96 -0.04
C TRP A 67 -6.27 -16.69 -0.92
N ARG A 68 -6.56 -17.97 -1.27
CA ARG A 68 -5.64 -18.77 -2.09
C ARG A 68 -5.54 -18.25 -3.53
N GLN A 69 -6.67 -17.87 -4.12
CA GLN A 69 -6.71 -17.26 -5.44
C GLN A 69 -6.08 -15.87 -5.42
N MET A 70 -6.36 -15.08 -4.37
CA MET A 70 -5.75 -13.75 -4.17
C MET A 70 -4.24 -13.85 -4.00
N GLY A 71 -3.72 -14.78 -3.19
CA GLY A 71 -2.29 -15.06 -3.06
C GLY A 71 -1.62 -15.47 -4.38
N PHE A 72 -2.39 -16.10 -5.29
CA PHE A 72 -1.88 -16.47 -6.60
C PHE A 72 -1.84 -15.28 -7.57
N TYR A 73 -2.91 -14.49 -7.71
CA TYR A 73 -2.95 -13.44 -8.74
C TYR A 73 -2.40 -12.08 -8.31
N TYR A 74 -2.27 -11.83 -7.04
CA TYR A 74 -1.60 -10.64 -6.51
C TYR A 74 -0.10 -10.88 -6.31
N ASP A 75 0.69 -9.83 -6.45
CA ASP A 75 2.06 -9.85 -5.94
C ASP A 75 2.06 -9.70 -4.40
N CYS A 76 3.25 -9.74 -3.79
CA CYS A 76 3.39 -9.67 -2.34
C CYS A 76 2.76 -8.40 -1.75
N MET A 77 3.02 -7.22 -2.33
CA MET A 77 2.49 -5.94 -1.85
C MET A 77 0.97 -5.88 -2.04
N GLU A 78 0.48 -6.26 -3.22
CA GLU A 78 -0.95 -6.24 -3.53
C GLU A 78 -1.74 -7.19 -2.63
N PHE A 79 -1.20 -8.38 -2.32
CA PHE A 79 -1.88 -9.33 -1.43
C PHE A 79 -1.91 -8.83 0.02
N ASN A 80 -0.78 -8.32 0.54
CA ASN A 80 -0.72 -7.74 1.89
C ASN A 80 -1.74 -6.60 2.07
N THR A 81 -1.95 -5.77 1.06
CA THR A 81 -2.93 -4.68 1.11
C THR A 81 -4.35 -5.16 0.86
N ALA A 82 -4.55 -6.14 -0.04
CA ALA A 82 -5.88 -6.65 -0.39
C ALA A 82 -6.60 -7.36 0.77
N VAL A 83 -5.87 -8.00 1.66
CA VAL A 83 -6.43 -8.72 2.81
C VAL A 83 -6.73 -7.81 4.01
N LYS A 84 -6.29 -6.55 4.00
CA LYS A 84 -6.48 -5.61 5.10
C LYS A 84 -7.93 -5.48 5.56
N PRO A 85 -8.92 -5.20 4.71
CA PRO A 85 -10.31 -5.07 5.16
C PRO A 85 -10.89 -6.40 5.70
N TYR A 86 -10.42 -7.55 5.25
CA TYR A 86 -10.80 -8.83 5.82
C TYR A 86 -10.27 -8.99 7.25
N PHE A 87 -8.99 -8.70 7.46
CA PHE A 87 -8.37 -8.81 8.77
C PHE A 87 -9.01 -7.86 9.80
N LEU A 88 -9.23 -6.59 9.42
CA LEU A 88 -9.91 -5.63 10.28
C LEU A 88 -11.31 -6.11 10.69
N ARG A 89 -12.09 -6.68 9.76
CA ARG A 89 -13.41 -7.25 10.04
C ARG A 89 -13.34 -8.44 10.98
N THR A 90 -12.36 -9.33 10.80
CA THR A 90 -12.15 -10.48 11.68
C THR A 90 -11.90 -10.04 13.11
N LEU A 91 -10.99 -9.09 13.34
CA LEU A 91 -10.70 -8.59 14.69
C LEU A 91 -11.89 -7.91 15.36
N LEU A 92 -12.70 -7.14 14.60
CA LEU A 92 -13.95 -6.56 15.11
C LEU A 92 -14.98 -7.64 15.46
N ALA A 93 -15.08 -8.70 14.65
CA ALA A 93 -15.98 -9.83 14.91
C ALA A 93 -15.54 -10.67 16.14
N GLU A 94 -14.24 -10.75 16.42
CA GLU A 94 -13.66 -11.40 17.61
C GLU A 94 -13.81 -10.57 18.89
N GLY A 95 -14.51 -9.44 18.82
CA GLY A 95 -14.92 -8.66 19.99
C GLY A 95 -14.08 -7.44 20.29
N ALA A 96 -13.19 -7.00 19.39
CA ALA A 96 -12.60 -5.67 19.50
C ALA A 96 -13.70 -4.59 19.38
N ASP A 97 -13.69 -3.58 20.24
CA ASP A 97 -14.60 -2.41 20.10
C ASP A 97 -14.09 -1.44 19.05
N SER A 98 -12.78 -1.43 18.82
CA SER A 98 -12.13 -0.72 17.73
C SER A 98 -10.83 -1.40 17.33
N VAL A 99 -10.42 -1.21 16.08
CA VAL A 99 -9.15 -1.69 15.53
C VAL A 99 -8.34 -0.51 15.00
N ILE A 100 -7.02 -0.53 15.23
CA ILE A 100 -6.08 0.48 14.72
C ILE A 100 -4.98 -0.26 13.97
N TYR A 101 -4.89 0.01 12.67
CA TYR A 101 -3.92 -0.57 11.76
C TYR A 101 -2.72 0.35 11.57
N PHE A 102 -1.53 -0.24 11.56
CA PHE A 102 -0.28 0.41 11.16
C PHE A 102 0.45 -0.47 10.14
N ASP A 103 1.01 0.13 9.10
CA ASP A 103 1.95 -0.57 8.22
C ASP A 103 3.20 -1.00 9.00
N PRO A 104 3.82 -2.14 8.64
CA PRO A 104 4.92 -2.71 9.41
C PRO A 104 6.18 -1.82 9.48
N ASP A 105 6.33 -0.85 8.59
CA ASP A 105 7.44 0.11 8.56
C ASP A 105 7.10 1.45 9.25
N ILE A 106 6.16 1.43 10.20
CA ILE A 106 5.85 2.53 11.11
C ILE A 106 6.49 2.26 12.49
N ILE A 107 6.98 3.32 13.14
CA ILE A 107 7.38 3.31 14.56
C ILE A 107 6.55 4.33 15.33
N VAL A 108 6.02 3.91 16.46
CA VAL A 108 5.25 4.74 17.40
C VAL A 108 6.20 5.35 18.44
N PHE A 109 6.18 6.67 18.56
CA PHE A 109 7.03 7.45 19.47
C PHE A 109 6.25 8.13 20.59
N GLY A 110 4.95 8.33 20.43
CA GLY A 110 4.07 9.04 21.39
C GLY A 110 2.84 8.23 21.79
N GLY A 111 2.07 8.77 22.74
CA GLY A 111 0.85 8.14 23.26
C GLY A 111 -0.22 7.96 22.19
N LEU A 112 -1.03 6.92 22.34
CA LEU A 112 -2.08 6.51 21.39
C LEU A 112 -3.50 6.85 21.90
N GLU A 113 -3.62 7.51 23.05
CA GLU A 113 -4.89 7.78 23.74
C GLU A 113 -5.84 8.63 22.90
N GLU A 114 -5.32 9.59 22.12
CA GLU A 114 -6.15 10.43 21.25
C GLU A 114 -6.76 9.61 20.10
N LEU A 115 -6.02 8.63 19.56
CA LEU A 115 -6.51 7.73 18.53
C LEU A 115 -7.63 6.83 19.07
N GLU A 116 -7.43 6.25 20.27
CA GLU A 116 -8.43 5.44 20.96
C GLU A 116 -9.70 6.26 21.26
N ALA A 117 -9.55 7.47 21.82
CA ALA A 117 -10.67 8.37 22.14
C ALA A 117 -11.42 8.83 20.87
N SER A 118 -10.74 9.07 19.78
CA SER A 118 -11.38 9.44 18.50
C SER A 118 -12.31 8.36 17.98
N LEU A 119 -11.99 7.08 18.17
CA LEU A 119 -12.83 5.94 17.80
C LEU A 119 -13.99 5.67 18.77
N GLU A 120 -14.08 6.41 19.88
CA GLU A 120 -15.27 6.40 20.71
C GLU A 120 -16.43 7.21 20.12
N THR A 121 -16.10 8.19 19.28
CA THR A 121 -17.06 9.18 18.76
C THR A 121 -17.18 9.20 17.25
N HIS A 122 -16.24 8.60 16.52
CA HIS A 122 -16.26 8.53 15.06
C HIS A 122 -16.20 7.07 14.58
N ASP A 123 -16.71 6.81 13.38
CA ASP A 123 -16.68 5.48 12.77
C ASP A 123 -15.27 5.07 12.36
N ALA A 124 -14.44 6.04 11.93
CA ALA A 124 -13.08 5.79 11.48
C ALA A 124 -12.15 6.98 11.73
N ILE A 125 -10.84 6.71 11.77
CA ILE A 125 -9.76 7.69 11.75
C ILE A 125 -8.83 7.44 10.57
N LEU A 126 -8.48 8.51 9.84
CA LEU A 126 -7.59 8.46 8.68
C LEU A 126 -6.59 9.63 8.74
N THR A 127 -5.41 9.42 8.14
CA THR A 127 -4.41 10.48 7.94
C THR A 127 -4.28 10.83 6.47
N PRO A 128 -4.36 12.12 6.08
CA PRO A 128 -4.11 12.54 4.71
C PRO A 128 -2.60 12.46 4.39
N HIS A 129 -2.26 12.31 3.11
CA HIS A 129 -0.89 12.44 2.67
C HIS A 129 -0.35 13.85 2.91
N LEU A 130 -1.14 14.85 2.54
CA LEU A 130 -0.81 16.28 2.68
C LEU A 130 -1.90 16.98 3.49
N CYS A 131 -1.49 17.93 4.31
CA CYS A 131 -2.40 18.81 5.07
C CYS A 131 -2.42 20.23 4.52
N GLU A 132 -1.40 20.60 3.73
CA GLU A 132 -1.22 21.90 3.11
C GLU A 132 -1.06 21.76 1.60
N PRO A 133 -1.43 22.77 0.79
CA PRO A 133 -1.13 22.80 -0.62
C PRO A 133 0.37 22.65 -0.90
N MET A 134 0.71 22.01 -1.99
CA MET A 134 2.09 21.81 -2.44
C MET A 134 2.28 22.40 -3.83
N GLU A 135 3.38 23.07 -4.05
CA GLU A 135 3.72 23.65 -5.35
C GLU A 135 4.18 22.59 -6.35
N ASP A 136 3.93 22.86 -7.64
CA ASP A 136 4.45 22.05 -8.75
C ASP A 136 5.92 22.47 -9.03
N ASP A 137 6.85 21.91 -8.28
CA ASP A 137 8.28 22.23 -8.29
C ASP A 137 9.14 21.25 -9.09
N GLY A 138 8.50 20.31 -9.81
CA GLY A 138 9.17 19.30 -10.61
C GLY A 138 9.73 18.11 -9.82
N HIS A 139 9.52 18.06 -8.51
CA HIS A 139 9.93 16.93 -7.68
C HIS A 139 8.85 15.85 -7.58
N THR A 140 9.28 14.62 -7.28
CA THR A 140 8.40 13.48 -7.00
C THR A 140 8.29 13.27 -5.49
N PRO A 141 7.09 12.96 -4.94
CA PRO A 141 5.79 12.96 -5.61
C PRO A 141 5.28 14.37 -5.93
N ALA A 142 4.57 14.51 -7.04
CA ALA A 142 3.84 15.72 -7.41
C ALA A 142 2.37 15.65 -6.92
N LEU A 143 1.63 16.76 -6.95
CA LEU A 143 0.21 16.77 -6.54
C LEU A 143 -0.64 15.77 -7.32
N ILE A 144 -0.35 15.59 -8.61
CA ILE A 144 -1.06 14.63 -9.45
C ILE A 144 -0.90 13.18 -8.97
N ASP A 145 0.24 12.85 -8.35
CA ASP A 145 0.47 11.52 -7.82
C ASP A 145 -0.45 11.24 -6.63
N PHE A 146 -0.63 12.20 -5.71
CA PHE A 146 -1.57 12.05 -4.60
C PHE A 146 -3.02 11.95 -5.07
N ASN A 147 -3.37 12.65 -6.16
CA ASN A 147 -4.71 12.52 -6.75
C ASN A 147 -4.93 11.12 -7.34
N ARG A 148 -3.87 10.46 -7.85
CA ARG A 148 -3.93 9.10 -8.42
C ARG A 148 -3.90 8.01 -7.37
N VAL A 149 -3.01 8.13 -6.36
CA VAL A 149 -2.83 7.09 -5.34
C VAL A 149 -3.82 7.19 -4.19
N GLY A 150 -4.48 8.32 -4.02
CA GLY A 150 -5.46 8.58 -2.96
C GLY A 150 -5.06 9.70 -2.01
N GLN A 151 -6.06 10.36 -1.43
CA GLN A 151 -5.87 11.48 -0.50
C GLN A 151 -5.35 11.01 0.86
N PHE A 152 -5.75 9.81 1.31
CA PHE A 152 -5.39 9.25 2.60
C PHE A 152 -4.30 8.20 2.43
N ASN A 153 -3.32 8.21 3.34
CA ASN A 153 -2.33 7.14 3.40
C ASN A 153 -2.84 5.99 4.27
N LEU A 154 -3.06 4.84 3.67
CA LEU A 154 -3.60 3.65 4.33
C LEU A 154 -2.54 2.80 5.05
N GLY A 155 -1.32 3.29 5.17
CA GLY A 155 -0.37 2.79 6.15
C GLY A 155 -0.84 3.00 7.59
N PHE A 156 -1.85 3.87 7.77
CA PHE A 156 -2.55 4.05 9.03
C PHE A 156 -4.04 4.23 8.82
N CYS A 157 -4.84 3.48 9.56
CA CYS A 157 -6.28 3.70 9.66
C CYS A 157 -6.82 3.07 10.95
N GLY A 158 -7.94 3.58 11.45
CA GLY A 158 -8.64 2.96 12.56
C GLY A 158 -10.14 2.92 12.32
N PHE A 159 -10.82 1.93 12.90
CA PHE A 159 -12.26 1.71 12.73
C PHE A 159 -12.92 1.30 14.05
N ALA A 160 -14.04 1.94 14.37
CA ALA A 160 -14.90 1.57 15.50
C ALA A 160 -15.90 0.48 15.07
N ARG A 161 -16.26 -0.42 16.00
CA ARG A 161 -17.22 -1.49 15.77
C ARG A 161 -18.65 -0.96 15.76
N ASN A 162 -19.27 -0.89 14.60
CA ASN A 162 -20.69 -0.61 14.41
C ASN A 162 -21.17 -1.14 13.04
N GLU A 163 -22.47 -1.11 12.78
CA GLU A 163 -23.08 -1.63 11.54
C GLU A 163 -22.63 -0.87 10.28
N ARG A 164 -22.41 0.44 10.39
CA ARG A 164 -21.97 1.28 9.26
C ARG A 164 -20.54 0.91 8.87
N THR A 165 -19.67 0.74 9.84
CA THR A 165 -18.28 0.29 9.66
C THR A 165 -18.25 -1.11 9.05
N GLU A 166 -19.00 -2.08 9.59
CA GLU A 166 -19.03 -3.46 9.07
C GLU A 166 -19.49 -3.48 7.60
N ARG A 167 -20.52 -2.72 7.26
CA ARG A 167 -20.99 -2.61 5.87
C ARG A 167 -19.95 -2.01 4.94
N SER A 168 -19.24 -0.98 5.40
CA SER A 168 -18.24 -0.26 4.62
C SER A 168 -16.96 -1.11 4.43
N LEU A 169 -16.49 -1.80 5.47
CA LEU A 169 -15.36 -2.71 5.39
C LEU A 169 -15.68 -3.93 4.50
N ARG A 170 -16.90 -4.45 4.53
CA ARG A 170 -17.35 -5.51 3.62
C ARG A 170 -17.34 -5.05 2.17
N TRP A 171 -17.82 -3.85 1.91
CA TRP A 171 -17.74 -3.24 0.58
C TRP A 171 -16.27 -3.11 0.12
N TRP A 172 -15.38 -2.62 1.00
CA TRP A 172 -13.96 -2.47 0.70
C TRP A 172 -13.29 -3.82 0.44
N ALA A 173 -13.57 -4.84 1.25
CA ALA A 173 -13.11 -6.20 1.04
C ALA A 173 -13.52 -6.75 -0.34
N ASN A 174 -14.78 -6.54 -0.74
CA ASN A 174 -15.27 -6.95 -2.06
C ASN A 174 -14.57 -6.22 -3.22
N ARG A 175 -14.14 -4.96 -3.03
CA ARG A 175 -13.30 -4.26 -4.03
C ARG A 175 -11.91 -4.84 -4.08
N CYS A 176 -11.29 -5.03 -2.92
CA CYS A 176 -9.94 -5.56 -2.80
C CYS A 176 -9.81 -7.03 -3.24
N GLU A 177 -10.92 -7.78 -3.33
CA GLU A 177 -10.87 -9.16 -3.82
C GLU A 177 -10.28 -9.25 -5.24
N ARG A 178 -10.53 -8.26 -6.12
CA ARG A 178 -10.07 -8.30 -7.52
C ARG A 178 -9.33 -7.06 -7.99
N ASP A 179 -9.60 -5.93 -7.40
CA ASP A 179 -9.18 -4.64 -7.93
C ASP A 179 -8.21 -3.92 -6.97
N CYS A 180 -7.36 -4.70 -6.25
CA CYS A 180 -6.31 -4.23 -5.36
C CYS A 180 -4.92 -4.33 -6.01
N ILE A 181 -4.82 -3.92 -7.28
CA ILE A 181 -3.56 -3.89 -8.03
C ILE A 181 -2.98 -2.48 -8.07
N SER A 182 -1.67 -2.40 -8.31
CA SER A 182 -1.00 -1.13 -8.60
C SER A 182 -1.01 -0.87 -10.11
N ASP A 183 -2.08 -0.24 -10.59
CA ASP A 183 -2.24 0.15 -12.01
C ASP A 183 -2.90 1.54 -12.11
N LEU A 184 -2.08 2.57 -12.11
CA LEU A 184 -2.53 3.96 -12.19
C LEU A 184 -3.23 4.29 -13.51
N SER A 185 -3.04 3.49 -14.57
CA SER A 185 -3.74 3.68 -15.84
C SER A 185 -5.23 3.33 -15.74
N GLN A 186 -5.58 2.44 -14.82
CA GLN A 186 -6.96 2.08 -14.48
C GLN A 186 -7.50 2.86 -13.27
N GLY A 187 -6.74 3.79 -12.70
CA GLY A 187 -7.11 4.50 -11.47
C GLY A 187 -7.07 3.61 -10.23
N LEU A 188 -6.26 2.55 -10.25
CA LEU A 188 -6.11 1.59 -9.15
C LEU A 188 -4.75 1.76 -8.48
N PHE A 189 -4.75 1.85 -7.18
CA PHE A 189 -3.54 1.83 -6.36
C PHE A 189 -3.83 1.06 -5.07
N THR A 190 -3.66 -0.25 -5.15
CA THR A 190 -3.90 -1.21 -4.07
C THR A 190 -5.26 -0.98 -3.35
N ASP A 191 -5.32 -1.16 -2.06
CA ASP A 191 -6.47 -0.91 -1.19
C ASP A 191 -6.75 0.60 -1.02
N GLN A 192 -5.71 1.43 -1.16
CA GLN A 192 -5.72 2.85 -0.83
C GLN A 192 -6.62 3.68 -1.76
N ALA A 193 -6.63 3.43 -3.06
CA ALA A 193 -7.49 4.16 -3.98
C ALA A 193 -8.99 3.98 -3.64
N TRP A 194 -9.39 2.79 -3.19
CA TRP A 194 -10.77 2.50 -2.76
C TRP A 194 -11.13 3.20 -1.45
N ALA A 195 -10.16 3.34 -0.54
CA ALA A 195 -10.40 3.93 0.78
C ALA A 195 -10.78 5.42 0.74
N ASN A 196 -10.52 6.14 -0.36
CA ASN A 196 -11.04 7.50 -0.55
C ASN A 196 -12.58 7.56 -0.41
N MET A 197 -13.28 6.50 -0.81
CA MET A 197 -14.74 6.42 -0.72
C MET A 197 -15.22 6.25 0.72
N LEU A 198 -14.39 5.73 1.62
CA LEU A 198 -14.77 5.53 3.03
C LEU A 198 -15.12 6.85 3.71
N ALA A 199 -14.46 7.95 3.32
CA ALA A 199 -14.78 9.28 3.84
C ALA A 199 -16.19 9.78 3.47
N SER A 200 -16.82 9.18 2.43
CA SER A 200 -18.22 9.46 2.06
C SER A 200 -19.20 8.50 2.73
N PHE A 201 -18.75 7.37 3.24
CA PHE A 201 -19.63 6.33 3.82
C PHE A 201 -19.67 6.37 5.35
N LEU A 202 -18.60 6.88 5.98
CA LEU A 202 -18.35 6.86 7.40
C LEU A 202 -18.22 8.26 7.97
N ASP A 203 -18.52 8.41 9.26
CA ASP A 203 -18.10 9.58 10.02
C ASP A 203 -16.61 9.46 10.35
N VAL A 204 -15.77 10.16 9.57
CA VAL A 204 -14.31 10.03 9.61
C VAL A 204 -13.67 11.21 10.32
N LYS A 205 -12.92 10.94 11.38
CA LYS A 205 -11.97 11.89 11.95
C LYS A 205 -10.70 11.93 11.09
N VAL A 206 -10.48 13.01 10.37
CA VAL A 206 -9.25 13.25 9.62
C VAL A 206 -8.20 13.87 10.54
N LEU A 207 -7.12 13.13 10.82
CA LEU A 207 -6.02 13.58 11.66
C LEU A 207 -5.05 14.43 10.84
N ARG A 208 -5.07 15.74 11.03
CA ARG A 208 -4.27 16.71 10.25
C ARG A 208 -3.01 17.18 10.96
N SER A 209 -2.83 16.84 12.25
CA SER A 209 -1.64 17.24 13.00
C SER A 209 -0.36 16.65 12.40
N GLN A 210 0.72 17.42 12.45
CA GLN A 210 2.06 17.01 12.04
C GLN A 210 2.60 15.80 12.82
N ALA A 211 2.03 15.54 14.00
CA ALA A 211 2.43 14.45 14.90
C ALA A 211 2.08 13.05 14.35
N TYR A 212 1.12 12.94 13.43
CA TYR A 212 0.63 11.67 12.91
C TYR A 212 1.12 11.42 11.48
N ASN A 213 1.58 10.21 11.22
CA ASN A 213 1.99 9.72 9.91
C ASN A 213 2.99 10.64 9.18
N MET A 214 4.02 11.08 9.94
CA MET A 214 5.14 11.81 9.35
C MET A 214 5.93 10.86 8.44
N ALA A 215 6.17 11.27 7.19
CA ALA A 215 6.80 10.44 6.18
C ALA A 215 7.41 11.29 5.04
N TYR A 216 8.15 10.64 4.13
CA TYR A 216 8.83 11.32 3.03
C TYR A 216 7.92 12.26 2.21
N TRP A 217 6.64 11.95 2.07
CA TRP A 217 5.70 12.72 1.24
C TRP A 217 5.24 14.03 1.88
N ASN A 218 5.41 14.19 3.21
CA ASN A 218 4.99 15.40 3.93
C ASN A 218 6.10 16.06 4.75
N LEU A 219 7.33 15.54 4.73
CA LEU A 219 8.48 16.13 5.43
C LEU A 219 8.82 17.55 4.97
N SER A 220 8.51 17.93 3.74
CA SER A 220 8.70 19.31 3.25
C SER A 220 7.76 20.33 3.90
N GLN A 221 6.65 19.85 4.49
CA GLN A 221 5.63 20.69 5.14
C GLN A 221 5.62 20.54 6.67
N ARG A 222 6.50 19.71 7.23
CA ARG A 222 6.49 19.37 8.66
C ARG A 222 7.84 19.64 9.32
N THR A 223 7.78 20.09 10.54
CA THR A 223 8.98 20.30 11.37
C THR A 223 9.24 19.05 12.19
N LEU A 224 10.50 18.60 12.22
CA LEU A 224 10.97 17.54 13.12
C LEU A 224 12.20 18.06 13.89
N THR A 225 12.15 17.94 15.21
CA THR A 225 13.25 18.32 16.11
C THR A 225 13.42 17.29 17.21
N ARG A 226 14.55 17.34 17.93
CA ARG A 226 14.79 16.56 19.13
C ARG A 226 14.67 17.45 20.36
N GLY A 227 13.76 17.18 21.25
CA GLY A 227 13.61 17.90 22.52
C GLY A 227 14.78 17.65 23.49
N ALA A 228 14.93 18.50 24.48
CA ALA A 228 15.97 18.37 25.51
C ALA A 228 15.83 17.05 26.32
N ASP A 229 14.63 16.53 26.42
CA ASP A 229 14.31 15.24 27.04
C ASP A 229 14.51 14.03 26.12
N GLY A 230 15.03 14.27 24.93
CA GLY A 230 15.30 13.24 23.92
C GLY A 230 14.07 12.79 23.13
N ARG A 231 12.88 13.34 23.35
CA ARG A 231 11.68 13.02 22.57
C ARG A 231 11.72 13.69 21.21
N TRP A 232 11.13 13.03 20.22
CA TRP A 232 10.89 13.62 18.90
C TRP A 232 9.70 14.59 18.98
N MET A 233 9.88 15.80 18.44
CA MET A 233 8.91 16.88 18.46
C MET A 233 8.59 17.34 17.04
N THR A 234 7.35 17.77 16.84
CA THR A 234 6.83 18.36 15.60
C THR A 234 6.35 19.79 15.84
N GLY A 235 5.89 20.49 14.81
CA GLY A 235 5.28 21.80 14.97
C GLY A 235 4.02 21.80 15.88
N ASP A 236 3.34 20.66 16.00
CA ASP A 236 2.10 20.53 16.76
C ASP A 236 2.28 19.79 18.12
N GLY A 237 3.52 19.47 18.49
CA GLY A 237 3.81 18.78 19.75
C GLY A 237 4.64 17.51 19.56
N PRO A 238 4.61 16.57 20.52
CA PRO A 238 5.36 15.33 20.42
C PRO A 238 4.94 14.50 19.19
N LEU A 239 5.94 13.94 18.48
CA LEU A 239 5.69 13.01 17.39
C LEU A 239 4.99 11.76 17.92
N VAL A 240 3.86 11.38 17.31
CA VAL A 240 3.15 10.15 17.67
C VAL A 240 3.66 8.98 16.87
N PHE A 241 3.74 9.08 15.55
CA PHE A 241 4.37 8.02 14.74
C PHE A 241 4.96 8.53 13.42
N PHE A 242 6.04 7.86 13.01
CA PHE A 242 6.76 8.09 11.77
C PHE A 242 6.65 6.85 10.86
N HIS A 243 6.38 7.05 9.57
CA HIS A 243 6.25 6.02 8.56
C HIS A 243 7.50 6.02 7.66
N PHE A 244 8.34 4.99 7.79
CA PHE A 244 9.63 4.86 7.09
C PHE A 244 9.51 4.29 5.67
N SER A 245 8.41 4.61 5.00
CA SER A 245 8.06 4.04 3.70
C SER A 245 9.17 4.20 2.67
N GLY A 246 9.59 3.05 2.12
CA GLY A 246 10.61 3.00 1.07
C GLY A 246 12.00 3.44 1.49
N LEU A 247 12.34 3.47 2.79
CA LEU A 247 13.66 3.87 3.29
C LEU A 247 14.76 2.91 2.77
N PRO A 248 15.77 3.41 2.03
CA PRO A 248 16.94 2.62 1.67
C PRO A 248 17.90 2.54 2.85
N LEU A 249 17.94 1.41 3.57
CA LEU A 249 18.70 1.24 4.83
C LEU A 249 20.19 1.53 4.68
N GLY A 250 20.77 1.32 3.48
CA GLY A 250 22.20 1.64 3.19
C GLY A 250 22.45 3.11 2.84
N GLN A 251 21.42 3.93 2.61
CA GLN A 251 21.53 5.32 2.16
C GLN A 251 20.40 6.19 2.76
N VAL A 252 20.35 6.27 4.09
CA VAL A 252 19.27 6.96 4.81
C VAL A 252 19.09 8.45 4.43
N SER A 253 20.16 9.09 3.95
CA SER A 253 20.11 10.48 3.47
C SER A 253 19.16 10.70 2.28
N LEU A 254 18.79 9.64 1.55
CA LEU A 254 17.81 9.70 0.47
C LEU A 254 16.37 9.76 0.99
N VAL A 255 16.15 9.48 2.28
CA VAL A 255 14.85 9.46 2.96
C VAL A 255 13.92 8.34 2.46
N SER A 256 13.70 8.25 1.17
CA SER A 256 12.91 7.19 0.52
C SER A 256 13.29 7.04 -0.95
N LYS A 257 13.15 5.81 -1.47
CA LYS A 257 13.32 5.51 -2.91
C LYS A 257 12.19 6.08 -3.78
N HIS A 258 11.12 6.58 -3.18
CA HIS A 258 9.90 7.03 -3.87
C HIS A 258 9.83 8.54 -4.05
N GLN A 259 10.91 9.29 -3.75
CA GLN A 259 10.87 10.73 -3.75
C GLN A 259 12.21 11.37 -4.20
N THR A 260 12.13 12.65 -4.62
CA THR A 260 13.30 13.46 -4.99
C THR A 260 13.34 14.81 -4.28
N ARG A 261 12.33 15.13 -3.45
CA ARG A 261 12.08 16.44 -2.85
C ARG A 261 12.93 16.72 -1.62
N VAL A 262 13.06 15.73 -0.74
CA VAL A 262 13.70 15.90 0.57
C VAL A 262 15.01 15.13 0.62
N ARG A 263 16.03 15.75 1.18
CA ARG A 263 17.29 15.10 1.57
C ARG A 263 17.46 15.23 3.07
N ALA A 264 18.09 14.27 3.69
CA ALA A 264 18.41 14.26 5.11
C ALA A 264 19.95 14.30 5.28
N PRO A 265 20.59 15.49 5.24
CA PRO A 265 22.01 15.61 5.50
C PRO A 265 22.37 15.07 6.89
N GLU A 266 23.57 14.54 7.03
CA GLU A 266 24.10 14.07 8.31
C GLU A 266 23.99 15.16 9.39
N GLY A 267 23.63 14.76 10.62
CA GLY A 267 23.43 15.67 11.74
C GLY A 267 22.04 16.31 11.82
N THR A 268 21.22 16.23 10.77
CA THR A 268 19.85 16.75 10.82
C THR A 268 18.93 15.83 11.63
N PRO A 269 17.85 16.37 12.27
CA PRO A 269 16.87 15.53 12.99
C PRO A 269 16.27 14.42 12.12
N VAL A 270 15.99 14.72 10.85
CA VAL A 270 15.48 13.70 9.90
C VAL A 270 16.51 12.61 9.68
N HIS A 271 17.79 12.95 9.47
CA HIS A 271 18.83 11.94 9.33
C HIS A 271 18.98 11.08 10.59
N GLN A 272 18.88 11.69 11.77
CA GLN A 272 18.99 10.97 13.04
C GLN A 272 17.88 9.93 13.21
N ILE A 273 16.61 10.30 13.03
CA ILE A 273 15.49 9.37 13.20
C ILE A 273 15.55 8.21 12.18
N LEU A 274 15.95 8.49 10.93
CA LEU A 274 16.12 7.47 9.90
C LEU A 274 17.28 6.52 10.22
N SER A 275 18.39 7.06 10.73
CA SER A 275 19.57 6.28 11.14
C SER A 275 19.28 5.41 12.36
N GLU A 276 18.56 5.92 13.36
CA GLU A 276 18.12 5.16 14.54
C GLU A 276 17.27 3.96 14.11
N TYR A 277 16.31 4.17 13.21
CA TYR A 277 15.48 3.09 12.68
C TYR A 277 16.28 2.06 11.87
N ALA A 278 17.15 2.50 10.96
CA ALA A 278 17.99 1.60 10.19
C ALA A 278 18.90 0.74 11.07
N GLN A 279 19.51 1.33 12.13
CA GLN A 279 20.31 0.61 13.10
C GLN A 279 19.49 -0.38 13.93
N GLN A 280 18.26 0.00 14.33
CA GLN A 280 17.36 -0.91 15.03
C GLN A 280 17.08 -2.16 14.21
N LEU A 281 16.78 -2.01 12.91
CA LEU A 281 16.52 -3.14 12.01
C LEU A 281 17.77 -4.01 11.79
N GLN A 282 18.94 -3.40 11.59
CA GLN A 282 20.20 -4.13 11.42
C GLN A 282 20.58 -4.97 12.64
N ARG A 283 20.24 -4.51 13.85
CA ARG A 283 20.50 -5.21 15.11
C ARG A 283 19.38 -6.20 15.47
N SER A 284 18.30 -6.23 14.71
CA SER A 284 17.18 -7.14 14.97
C SER A 284 17.61 -8.59 14.81
N PRO A 285 17.25 -9.49 15.72
CA PRO A 285 17.48 -10.92 15.56
C PRO A 285 16.74 -11.50 14.35
N TYR A 286 15.77 -10.77 13.83
CA TYR A 286 14.96 -11.13 12.66
C TYR A 286 15.49 -10.58 11.34
N ALA A 287 16.60 -9.83 11.34
CA ALA A 287 17.24 -9.31 10.13
C ALA A 287 17.58 -10.40 9.08
N PRO A 288 17.96 -11.63 9.45
CA PRO A 288 18.17 -12.71 8.47
C PRO A 288 16.93 -13.05 7.64
N LEU A 289 15.72 -12.82 8.17
CA LEU A 289 14.47 -13.06 7.46
C LEU A 289 14.22 -12.08 6.30
N GLU A 290 14.96 -10.98 6.19
CA GLU A 290 14.85 -10.04 5.05
C GLU A 290 15.10 -10.73 3.69
N SER A 291 15.85 -11.85 3.68
CA SER A 291 16.07 -12.66 2.48
C SER A 291 15.04 -13.78 2.29
N PHE A 292 14.02 -13.87 3.15
CA PHE A 292 12.99 -14.90 3.04
C PHE A 292 12.23 -14.75 1.73
N GLU A 293 12.12 -15.84 0.96
CA GLU A 293 11.38 -15.80 -0.30
C GLU A 293 9.89 -15.93 -0.02
N TYR A 294 9.11 -14.99 -0.55
CA TYR A 294 7.65 -14.97 -0.43
C TYR A 294 7.02 -16.29 -0.88
N SER A 295 6.29 -16.96 -0.01
CA SER A 295 5.82 -18.35 -0.20
C SER A 295 4.82 -18.53 -1.34
N PHE A 296 4.17 -17.44 -1.78
CA PHE A 296 3.30 -17.45 -2.95
C PHE A 296 4.01 -17.03 -4.26
N SER A 297 5.35 -16.98 -4.25
CA SER A 297 6.14 -16.64 -5.45
C SER A 297 6.24 -17.77 -6.46
N ARG A 298 6.03 -19.04 -6.05
CA ARG A 298 6.28 -20.23 -6.83
C ARG A 298 5.08 -21.17 -6.87
N PHE A 299 5.04 -21.98 -7.92
CA PHE A 299 4.22 -23.18 -7.97
C PHE A 299 4.72 -24.24 -6.99
N THR A 300 3.88 -25.25 -6.73
CA THR A 300 4.25 -26.38 -5.85
C THR A 300 5.42 -27.21 -6.37
N ASP A 301 5.73 -27.14 -7.66
CA ASP A 301 6.91 -27.76 -8.29
C ASP A 301 8.19 -26.91 -8.15
N GLY A 302 8.12 -25.75 -7.48
CA GLY A 302 9.23 -24.83 -7.29
C GLY A 302 9.45 -23.84 -8.43
N THR A 303 8.68 -23.91 -9.52
CA THR A 303 8.81 -22.97 -10.65
C THR A 303 8.27 -21.58 -10.26
N PRO A 304 8.97 -20.47 -10.57
CA PRO A 304 8.45 -19.12 -10.34
C PRO A 304 7.15 -18.85 -11.11
N ILE A 305 6.21 -18.14 -10.51
CA ILE A 305 4.95 -17.77 -11.14
C ILE A 305 5.14 -16.42 -11.87
N PRO A 306 5.08 -16.38 -13.22
CA PRO A 306 5.26 -15.15 -13.97
C PRO A 306 4.13 -14.15 -13.72
N LEU A 307 4.46 -12.84 -13.63
CA LEU A 307 3.46 -11.79 -13.45
C LEU A 307 2.35 -11.79 -14.54
N PRO A 308 2.62 -12.01 -15.82
CA PRO A 308 1.57 -12.11 -16.83
C PRO A 308 0.55 -13.21 -16.54
N LEU A 309 1.00 -14.37 -16.04
CA LEU A 309 0.11 -15.48 -15.69
C LEU A 309 -0.77 -15.11 -14.47
N ARG A 310 -0.19 -14.43 -13.44
CA ARG A 310 -0.95 -13.89 -12.31
C ARG A 310 -2.07 -12.96 -12.78
N ARG A 311 -1.75 -12.00 -13.65
CA ARG A 311 -2.71 -11.04 -14.21
C ARG A 311 -3.79 -11.74 -15.03
N ARG A 312 -3.41 -12.72 -15.84
CA ARG A 312 -4.37 -13.51 -16.63
C ARG A 312 -5.34 -14.29 -15.75
N PHE A 313 -4.85 -14.97 -14.72
CA PHE A 313 -5.71 -15.69 -13.78
C PHE A 313 -6.70 -14.74 -13.07
N ARG A 314 -6.26 -13.54 -12.69
CA ARG A 314 -7.15 -12.51 -12.12
C ARG A 314 -8.28 -12.12 -13.08
N GLU A 315 -7.99 -12.04 -14.38
CA GLU A 315 -8.97 -11.64 -15.41
C GLU A 315 -9.99 -12.71 -15.76
N MET A 316 -9.72 -13.97 -15.44
CA MET A 316 -10.65 -15.07 -15.69
C MET A 316 -12.00 -14.79 -15.04
N SER A 317 -13.08 -15.25 -15.67
CA SER A 317 -14.43 -15.21 -15.09
C SER A 317 -14.54 -16.07 -13.84
N GLY A 318 -15.56 -15.83 -13.02
CA GLY A 318 -15.83 -16.68 -11.84
C GLY A 318 -15.95 -18.17 -12.17
N PRO A 319 -16.75 -18.55 -13.20
CA PRO A 319 -16.82 -19.95 -13.65
C PRO A 319 -15.49 -20.54 -14.08
N GLU A 320 -14.67 -19.81 -14.85
CA GLU A 320 -13.34 -20.28 -15.27
C GLU A 320 -12.41 -20.51 -14.06
N ARG A 321 -12.37 -19.55 -13.11
CA ARG A 321 -11.56 -19.72 -11.89
C ARG A 321 -12.02 -20.86 -11.01
N SER A 322 -13.32 -21.14 -10.97
CA SER A 322 -13.85 -22.23 -10.16
C SER A 322 -13.43 -23.63 -10.66
N LEU A 323 -12.96 -23.72 -11.92
CA LEU A 323 -12.36 -24.94 -12.46
C LEU A 323 -10.95 -25.20 -11.90
N VAL A 324 -10.31 -24.18 -11.29
CA VAL A 324 -8.97 -24.25 -10.75
C VAL A 324 -9.03 -24.34 -9.22
N ALA A 325 -9.01 -25.54 -8.70
CA ALA A 325 -9.12 -25.78 -7.26
C ALA A 325 -7.89 -25.26 -6.50
N ASN A 326 -6.69 -25.49 -7.04
CA ASN A 326 -5.44 -25.00 -6.48
C ASN A 326 -4.53 -24.42 -7.58
N PRO A 327 -4.53 -23.10 -7.79
CA PRO A 327 -3.73 -22.47 -8.86
C PRO A 327 -2.23 -22.70 -8.72
N PHE A 328 -1.74 -22.96 -7.52
CA PHE A 328 -0.32 -23.23 -7.28
C PHE A 328 0.11 -24.63 -7.73
N ALA A 329 -0.81 -25.59 -7.83
CA ALA A 329 -0.53 -26.95 -8.26
C ALA A 329 -0.86 -27.22 -9.74
N GLU A 330 -1.62 -26.36 -10.39
CA GLU A 330 -2.22 -26.59 -11.70
C GLU A 330 -1.54 -25.81 -12.85
N ARG A 331 -0.22 -25.71 -12.78
CA ARG A 331 0.58 -24.94 -13.73
C ARG A 331 0.26 -25.27 -15.20
N ALA A 332 0.27 -26.52 -15.58
CA ALA A 332 0.05 -26.94 -16.98
C ALA A 332 -1.33 -26.52 -17.51
N MET A 333 -2.36 -26.57 -16.66
CA MET A 333 -3.70 -26.11 -17.02
C MET A 333 -3.74 -24.60 -17.22
N LEU A 334 -3.12 -23.84 -16.32
CA LEU A 334 -3.08 -22.38 -16.41
C LEU A 334 -2.29 -21.90 -17.63
N GLU A 335 -1.16 -22.53 -17.94
CA GLU A 335 -0.38 -22.24 -19.14
C GLU A 335 -1.20 -22.52 -20.42
N ARG A 336 -1.91 -23.65 -20.48
CA ARG A 336 -2.78 -23.98 -21.60
C ARG A 336 -3.97 -23.02 -21.74
N MET A 337 -4.56 -22.56 -20.66
CA MET A 337 -5.61 -21.54 -20.69
C MET A 337 -5.07 -20.20 -21.21
N GLN A 338 -3.84 -19.85 -20.86
CA GLN A 338 -3.16 -18.67 -21.41
C GLN A 338 -2.93 -18.79 -22.93
N GLU A 339 -2.48 -19.93 -23.42
CA GLU A 339 -2.29 -20.20 -24.86
C GLU A 339 -3.60 -20.09 -25.63
N LEU A 340 -4.67 -20.73 -25.14
CA LEU A 340 -5.98 -20.73 -25.78
C LEU A 340 -6.62 -19.33 -25.85
N SER A 341 -6.34 -18.48 -24.87
CA SER A 341 -6.90 -17.12 -24.85
C SER A 341 -6.08 -16.09 -25.61
N SER A 342 -4.83 -16.38 -25.93
CA SER A 342 -3.98 -15.58 -26.82
C SER A 342 -4.17 -15.96 -28.30
N ALA A 343 -4.86 -17.05 -28.59
CA ALA A 343 -5.24 -17.40 -29.94
C ALA A 343 -6.22 -16.35 -30.55
N PRO A 344 -6.05 -15.89 -31.76
CA PRO A 344 -7.00 -14.98 -32.39
C PRO A 344 -8.40 -15.65 -32.42
N PRO A 345 -9.48 -14.88 -32.17
CA PRO A 345 -10.82 -15.43 -32.21
C PRO A 345 -11.08 -16.09 -33.56
N PRO A 346 -11.79 -17.23 -33.61
CA PRO A 346 -12.10 -17.87 -34.89
C PRO A 346 -12.85 -16.90 -35.80
N PRO A 347 -12.59 -16.92 -37.12
CA PRO A 347 -13.28 -16.06 -38.09
C PRO A 347 -14.79 -16.17 -37.95
N GLY A 348 -15.48 -15.03 -37.73
CA GLY A 348 -16.94 -14.99 -37.57
C GLY A 348 -17.49 -15.04 -36.16
N SER A 349 -16.64 -15.10 -35.12
CA SER A 349 -17.10 -14.90 -33.74
C SER A 349 -17.59 -13.45 -33.53
N PRO A 350 -18.83 -13.21 -33.00
CA PRO A 350 -19.24 -11.88 -32.64
C PRO A 350 -18.27 -11.38 -31.57
N GLY A 351 -17.60 -10.26 -31.84
CA GLY A 351 -16.65 -9.68 -30.93
C GLY A 351 -17.27 -9.55 -29.52
N ASN A 352 -16.66 -10.17 -28.54
CA ASN A 352 -17.13 -10.12 -27.16
C ASN A 352 -17.15 -8.64 -26.75
N PRO A 353 -18.31 -8.02 -26.43
CA PRO A 353 -18.34 -6.60 -26.08
C PRO A 353 -17.50 -6.40 -24.83
N LEU A 354 -16.39 -5.65 -24.98
CA LEU A 354 -15.55 -5.25 -23.87
C LEU A 354 -16.45 -4.69 -22.74
N PRO A 355 -16.24 -5.07 -21.48
CA PRO A 355 -16.95 -4.47 -20.36
C PRO A 355 -16.90 -2.94 -20.46
N LEU A 356 -17.96 -2.24 -20.03
CA LEU A 356 -18.09 -0.77 -20.12
C LEU A 356 -16.85 -0.01 -19.62
N ARG A 357 -16.14 -0.57 -18.64
CA ARG A 357 -14.87 -0.04 -18.10
C ARG A 357 -13.73 0.03 -19.17
N TYR A 358 -13.70 -0.89 -20.13
CA TYR A 358 -12.69 -0.84 -21.22
C TYR A 358 -13.08 0.13 -22.34
N LYS A 359 -14.37 0.34 -22.58
CA LYS A 359 -14.83 1.32 -23.58
C LYS A 359 -14.47 2.77 -23.20
N ALA A 360 -14.44 3.09 -21.89
CA ALA A 360 -14.03 4.41 -21.43
C ALA A 360 -12.52 4.65 -21.62
N ALA A 361 -11.68 3.62 -21.36
CA ALA A 361 -10.24 3.70 -21.59
C ALA A 361 -9.89 3.80 -23.07
N ASP A 362 -10.59 3.06 -23.95
CA ASP A 362 -10.41 3.16 -25.39
C ASP A 362 -10.85 4.51 -25.94
N PHE A 363 -11.92 5.08 -25.39
CA PHE A 363 -12.40 6.42 -25.76
C PHE A 363 -11.39 7.51 -25.37
N LEU A 364 -10.81 7.44 -24.15
CA LEU A 364 -9.75 8.35 -23.68
C LEU A 364 -8.47 8.18 -24.48
N ASN A 365 -8.03 6.95 -24.76
CA ASN A 365 -6.88 6.67 -25.62
C ASN A 365 -7.09 7.14 -27.06
N ALA A 366 -8.30 7.04 -27.59
CA ALA A 366 -8.64 7.54 -28.92
C ALA A 366 -8.63 9.07 -28.96
N GLN A 367 -9.09 9.76 -27.90
CA GLN A 367 -9.00 11.22 -27.79
C GLN A 367 -7.56 11.70 -27.65
N VAL A 368 -6.75 11.05 -26.83
CA VAL A 368 -5.32 11.37 -26.66
C VAL A 368 -4.57 11.15 -28.00
N LYS A 369 -4.82 10.06 -28.71
CA LYS A 369 -4.23 9.80 -30.04
C LYS A 369 -4.69 10.80 -31.09
N ARG A 370 -5.90 11.34 -31.01
CA ARG A 370 -6.39 12.41 -31.93
C ARG A 370 -5.73 13.77 -31.63
N GLN A 371 -5.35 14.05 -30.39
CA GLN A 371 -4.69 15.30 -30.02
C GLN A 371 -3.17 15.27 -30.22
N LEU A 372 -2.53 14.10 -30.18
CA LEU A 372 -1.09 13.94 -30.42
C LEU A 372 -0.59 14.48 -31.79
N PRO A 373 -1.31 14.34 -32.93
CA PRO A 373 -0.88 14.95 -34.18
C PRO A 373 -0.83 16.46 -34.15
N MET A 374 -1.76 17.12 -33.44
CA MET A 374 -1.78 18.58 -33.32
C MET A 374 -0.62 19.11 -32.48
N LEU A 375 -0.24 18.40 -31.41
CA LEU A 375 0.93 18.74 -30.58
C LEU A 375 2.24 18.54 -31.35
N HIS A 376 2.33 17.49 -32.16
CA HIS A 376 3.51 17.22 -33.00
C HIS A 376 3.69 18.22 -34.13
N THR A 377 2.60 18.72 -34.69
CA THR A 377 2.61 19.77 -35.75
C THR A 377 3.03 21.12 -35.14
N ASN A 378 2.53 21.47 -33.97
CA ASN A 378 2.92 22.70 -33.27
C ASN A 378 4.39 22.67 -32.81
N ALA A 379 4.93 21.53 -32.37
CA ALA A 379 6.33 21.38 -32.01
C ALA A 379 7.25 21.48 -33.24
N LYS A 380 6.86 20.94 -34.40
CA LYS A 380 7.63 21.08 -35.66
C LYS A 380 7.63 22.54 -36.16
N HIS A 381 6.53 23.26 -36.02
CA HIS A 381 6.47 24.70 -36.40
C HIS A 381 7.29 25.59 -35.45
N ALA A 382 7.33 25.28 -34.14
CA ALA A 382 8.18 25.97 -33.18
C ALA A 382 9.67 25.71 -33.45
N ALA A 383 10.07 24.48 -33.71
CA ALA A 383 11.45 24.11 -34.05
C ALA A 383 11.92 24.73 -35.38
N SER A 384 11.03 24.86 -36.36
CA SER A 384 11.34 25.53 -37.65
C SER A 384 11.58 27.05 -37.50
N ARG A 385 10.83 27.69 -36.62
CA ARG A 385 11.02 29.15 -36.32
C ARG A 385 12.30 29.43 -35.54
N VAL A 386 12.70 28.54 -34.63
CA VAL A 386 13.96 28.65 -33.89
C VAL A 386 15.16 28.41 -34.82
N GLY A 387 15.07 27.43 -35.70
CA GLY A 387 16.12 27.14 -36.70
C GLY A 387 16.33 28.27 -37.74
N ALA A 388 15.27 29.00 -38.08
CA ALA A 388 15.38 30.16 -39.00
C ALA A 388 15.99 31.39 -38.31
N GLY A 389 15.74 31.60 -37.00
CA GLY A 389 16.32 32.65 -36.18
C GLY A 389 17.83 32.49 -35.97
N LEU A 390 18.27 31.25 -35.69
CA LEU A 390 19.69 30.91 -35.50
C LEU A 390 20.54 31.09 -36.80
N LYS A 391 19.99 30.79 -37.95
CA LYS A 391 20.69 30.99 -39.22
C LYS A 391 20.82 32.49 -39.63
N ARG A 392 20.00 33.36 -39.08
CA ARG A 392 20.11 34.83 -39.29
C ARG A 392 21.17 35.45 -38.37
N LEU A 393 21.35 34.92 -37.15
CA LEU A 393 22.36 35.40 -36.19
C LEU A 393 23.78 34.93 -36.51
N MET A 394 23.97 33.91 -37.32
CA MET A 394 25.31 33.43 -37.75
C MET A 394 25.79 34.06 -39.09
N ARG A 395 25.06 35.02 -39.66
CA ARG A 395 25.41 35.75 -40.91
C ARG A 395 25.52 37.28 -40.71
N SER A 396 25.46 37.76 -39.50
CA SER A 396 25.85 39.07 -39.03
C SER A 396 27.10 38.96 -38.15
#